data_37a120b5ff7ffab6e88676011f26ab86
#
_entry.id   37a120b5ff7ffab6e88676011f26ab86
#
_cell.length_a   1.000
_cell.length_b   1.000
_cell.length_c   1.000
_cell.angle_alpha   90.00
_cell.angle_beta   90.00
_cell.angle_gamma   90.00
#
_symmetry.space_group_name_H-M   'P 1'
#
loop_
_entity.id
_entity.type
_entity.pdbx_description
1 polymer ?
#
loop_
_entity_poly.entity_id
_entity_poly.type
_entity_poly.pdbx_seq_one_letter_code
_entity_poly.pdbx_strand_id
1 'polypeptide(L)'
;MNEQASFATKVLTLHQRLASVKMTLPSSYQLVNPYSGEQKHAVDQITAAFYHKYFNDNHKRRLILGSSPARKGTAITGVPFEDAAELQAETGIAVAKFQIKPSSTNFLYGVMQQYGGKRKFYSDFYMSFACPLGLS
;
A
#
# COMPACT_ATOMS: atom_id res chain seq x y z
N MET A 1 18.23 -18.62 18.11
CA MET A 1 16.87 -18.07 18.26
C MET A 1 16.43 -17.50 16.93
N ASN A 2 15.39 -18.05 16.35
CA ASN A 2 14.82 -17.49 15.13
C ASN A 2 13.88 -16.36 15.52
N GLU A 3 14.32 -15.12 15.39
CA GLU A 3 13.40 -14.01 15.48
C GLU A 3 12.37 -14.11 14.36
N GLN A 4 11.13 -14.23 14.74
CA GLN A 4 10.04 -14.25 13.76
C GLN A 4 9.93 -12.87 13.12
N ALA A 5 9.99 -12.81 11.77
CA ALA A 5 9.84 -11.56 11.04
C ALA A 5 8.51 -10.89 11.37
N SER A 6 8.53 -9.57 11.54
CA SER A 6 7.31 -8.79 11.79
C SER A 6 6.37 -8.85 10.58
N PHE A 7 5.10 -8.54 10.79
CA PHE A 7 4.12 -8.43 9.71
C PHE A 7 4.59 -7.42 8.65
N ALA A 8 5.12 -6.26 9.08
CA ALA A 8 5.70 -5.26 8.19
C ALA A 8 6.80 -5.86 7.30
N THR A 9 7.74 -6.60 7.86
CA THR A 9 8.82 -7.24 7.11
C THR A 9 8.27 -8.20 6.06
N LYS A 10 7.25 -8.98 6.39
CA LYS A 10 6.61 -9.90 5.46
C LYS A 10 5.96 -9.17 4.29
N VAL A 11 5.25 -8.07 4.56
CA VAL A 11 4.63 -7.25 3.52
C VAL A 11 5.69 -6.62 2.61
N LEU A 12 6.73 -6.04 3.18
CA LEU A 12 7.81 -5.43 2.41
C LEU A 12 8.57 -6.46 1.55
N THR A 13 8.74 -7.68 2.05
CA THR A 13 9.31 -8.79 1.28
C THR A 13 8.42 -9.14 0.09
N LEU A 14 7.09 -9.17 0.29
CA LEU A 14 6.15 -9.36 -0.80
C LEU A 14 6.30 -8.27 -1.86
N HIS A 15 6.42 -7.01 -1.47
CA HIS A 15 6.63 -5.89 -2.39
C HIS A 15 7.90 -6.08 -3.24
N GLN A 16 8.99 -6.56 -2.64
CA GLN A 16 10.23 -6.84 -3.38
C GLN A 16 10.03 -7.96 -4.42
N ARG A 17 9.25 -8.97 -4.10
CA ARG A 17 8.90 -10.02 -5.06
C ARG A 17 8.02 -9.47 -6.17
N LEU A 18 7.05 -8.62 -5.86
CA LEU A 18 6.19 -7.97 -6.85
C LEU A 18 6.99 -7.05 -7.78
N ALA A 19 8.06 -6.45 -7.31
CA ALA A 19 8.92 -5.59 -8.12
C ALA A 19 9.52 -6.31 -9.33
N SER A 20 9.75 -7.60 -9.23
CA SER A 20 10.34 -8.41 -10.29
C SER A 20 9.32 -9.21 -11.12
N VAL A 21 8.03 -9.02 -10.88
CA VAL A 21 6.97 -9.72 -11.64
C VAL A 21 6.96 -9.23 -13.09
N LYS A 22 6.95 -10.17 -14.01
CA LYS A 22 6.78 -9.93 -15.44
C LYS A 22 5.52 -10.63 -15.92
N MET A 23 4.68 -9.90 -16.63
CA MET A 23 3.43 -10.43 -17.17
C MET A 23 3.35 -10.15 -18.66
N THR A 24 2.91 -11.13 -19.43
CA THR A 24 2.57 -10.93 -20.85
C THR A 24 1.14 -10.42 -20.92
N LEU A 25 0.99 -9.19 -21.40
CA LEU A 25 -0.31 -8.53 -21.54
C LEU A 25 -0.65 -8.31 -23.02
N PRO A 26 -1.94 -8.21 -23.38
CA PRO A 26 -2.31 -7.72 -24.69
C PRO A 26 -1.69 -6.35 -24.99
N SER A 27 -1.42 -6.06 -26.26
CA SER A 27 -0.67 -4.87 -26.69
C SER A 27 -1.29 -3.53 -26.28
N SER A 28 -2.57 -3.52 -25.98
CA SER A 28 -3.32 -2.33 -25.54
C SER A 28 -3.22 -2.05 -24.02
N TYR A 29 -2.55 -2.93 -23.27
CA TYR A 29 -2.45 -2.79 -21.81
C TYR A 29 -0.99 -2.70 -21.37
N GLN A 30 -0.77 -1.90 -20.34
CA GLN A 30 0.54 -1.81 -19.69
C GLN A 30 0.39 -2.13 -18.19
N LEU A 31 1.38 -2.84 -17.66
CA LEU A 31 1.45 -3.11 -16.24
C LEU A 31 1.95 -1.86 -15.50
N VAL A 32 1.19 -1.41 -14.51
CA VAL A 32 1.60 -0.33 -13.61
C VAL A 32 2.08 -0.96 -12.31
N ASN A 33 3.38 -0.98 -12.12
CA ASN A 33 4.00 -1.59 -10.95
C ASN A 33 4.69 -0.51 -10.10
N PRO A 34 4.08 -0.10 -8.98
CA PRO A 34 4.67 0.94 -8.13
C PRO A 34 6.01 0.50 -7.53
N TYR A 35 6.23 -0.80 -7.38
CA TYR A 35 7.43 -1.35 -6.73
C TYR A 35 8.64 -1.43 -7.67
N SER A 36 8.48 -1.20 -8.97
CA SER A 36 9.57 -1.26 -9.96
C SER A 36 9.61 -0.09 -10.94
N GLY A 37 8.72 0.90 -10.78
CA GLY A 37 8.64 2.07 -11.66
C GLY A 37 9.70 3.13 -11.36
N GLU A 38 9.61 4.26 -12.06
CA GLU A 38 10.49 5.41 -11.88
C GLU A 38 10.47 5.96 -10.44
N GLN A 39 9.35 5.80 -9.75
CA GLN A 39 9.17 6.25 -8.38
C GLN A 39 9.52 5.17 -7.33
N LYS A 40 10.17 4.08 -7.75
CA LYS A 40 10.47 2.94 -6.86
C LYS A 40 11.13 3.38 -5.55
N HIS A 41 12.11 4.26 -5.61
CA HIS A 41 12.81 4.72 -4.42
C HIS A 41 11.86 5.40 -3.43
N ALA A 42 11.02 6.32 -3.90
CA ALA A 42 10.03 7.00 -3.07
C ALA A 42 8.97 6.03 -2.55
N VAL A 43 8.49 5.11 -3.38
CA VAL A 43 7.53 4.07 -3.00
C VAL A 43 8.13 3.16 -1.92
N ASP A 44 9.36 2.73 -2.06
CA ASP A 44 10.04 1.89 -1.07
C ASP A 44 10.15 2.62 0.28
N GLN A 45 10.47 3.92 0.28
CA GLN A 45 10.55 4.72 1.49
C GLN A 45 9.17 4.88 2.15
N ILE A 46 8.13 5.19 1.38
CA ILE A 46 6.77 5.38 1.88
C ILE A 46 6.22 4.08 2.46
N THR A 47 6.35 2.99 1.74
CA THR A 47 5.84 1.68 2.20
C THR A 47 6.60 1.22 3.44
N ALA A 48 7.90 1.37 3.49
CA ALA A 48 8.69 1.04 4.68
C ALA A 48 8.23 1.87 5.88
N ALA A 49 8.09 3.18 5.74
CA ALA A 49 7.65 4.05 6.82
C ALA A 49 6.23 3.70 7.29
N PHE A 50 5.30 3.50 6.36
CA PHE A 50 3.91 3.17 6.68
C PHE A 50 3.78 1.82 7.38
N TYR A 51 4.36 0.76 6.80
CA TYR A 51 4.21 -0.58 7.35
C TYR A 51 4.97 -0.75 8.67
N HIS A 52 6.13 -0.14 8.84
CA HIS A 52 6.81 -0.15 10.14
C HIS A 52 6.05 0.63 11.21
N LYS A 53 5.30 1.67 10.83
CA LYS A 53 4.48 2.42 11.78
C LYS A 53 3.30 1.61 12.32
N TYR A 54 2.58 0.89 11.44
CA TYR A 54 1.30 0.25 11.80
C TYR A 54 1.37 -1.27 11.91
N PHE A 55 2.37 -1.91 11.35
CA PHE A 55 2.45 -3.36 11.21
C PHE A 55 3.72 -3.97 11.79
N ASN A 56 4.42 -3.24 12.64
CA ASN A 56 5.69 -3.70 13.23
C ASN A 56 5.45 -4.62 14.44
N ASP A 57 4.70 -5.69 14.20
CA ASP A 57 4.29 -6.68 15.19
C ASP A 57 4.03 -8.03 14.49
N ASN A 58 3.49 -9.00 15.24
CA ASN A 58 3.11 -10.31 14.72
C ASN A 58 1.64 -10.63 15.00
N HIS A 59 0.80 -9.63 15.15
CA HIS A 59 -0.63 -9.84 15.32
C HIS A 59 -1.23 -10.56 14.12
N LYS A 60 -2.16 -11.47 14.39
CA LYS A 60 -3.02 -12.04 13.35
C LYS A 60 -4.00 -10.97 12.89
N ARG A 61 -4.11 -10.81 11.58
CA ARG A 61 -5.01 -9.83 10.97
C ARG A 61 -5.99 -10.50 10.05
N ARG A 62 -7.16 -9.89 9.93
CA ARG A 62 -8.14 -10.26 8.90
C ARG A 62 -7.79 -9.53 7.63
N LEU A 63 -7.90 -10.24 6.51
CA LEU A 63 -7.61 -9.68 5.20
C LEU A 63 -8.86 -8.98 4.63
N ILE A 64 -8.69 -7.73 4.24
CA ILE A 64 -9.66 -7.03 3.40
C ILE A 64 -9.09 -6.98 2.00
N LEU A 65 -9.78 -7.59 1.06
CA LEU A 65 -9.27 -7.78 -0.29
C LEU A 65 -10.11 -6.99 -1.30
N GLY A 66 -9.48 -6.01 -1.94
CA GLY A 66 -10.04 -5.32 -3.09
C GLY A 66 -9.68 -6.02 -4.40
N SER A 67 -10.25 -5.57 -5.51
CA SER A 67 -9.99 -6.18 -6.82
C SER A 67 -8.64 -5.77 -7.40
N SER A 68 -8.41 -4.47 -7.54
CA SER A 68 -7.18 -3.91 -8.10
C SER A 68 -6.97 -2.47 -7.64
N PRO A 69 -5.72 -1.99 -7.62
CA PRO A 69 -5.44 -0.62 -7.19
C PRO A 69 -5.91 0.43 -8.20
N ALA A 70 -6.34 1.58 -7.68
CA ALA A 70 -6.69 2.71 -8.50
C ALA A 70 -5.45 3.30 -9.20
N ARG A 71 -5.58 3.64 -10.49
CA ARG A 71 -4.48 4.15 -11.33
C ARG A 71 -3.76 5.36 -10.74
N LYS A 72 -4.51 6.27 -10.11
CA LYS A 72 -4.01 7.55 -9.58
C LYS A 72 -3.80 7.53 -8.06
N GLY A 73 -3.89 6.38 -7.44
CA GLY A 73 -3.77 6.21 -6.00
C GLY A 73 -2.80 5.09 -5.65
N THR A 74 -3.32 3.98 -5.17
CA THR A 74 -2.52 2.85 -4.67
C THR A 74 -1.57 2.27 -5.72
N ALA A 75 -1.94 2.29 -7.01
CA ALA A 75 -1.05 1.84 -8.08
C ALA A 75 0.23 2.67 -8.18
N ILE A 76 0.24 3.86 -7.60
CA ILE A 76 1.39 4.77 -7.57
C ILE A 76 2.11 4.70 -6.22
N THR A 77 1.36 4.70 -5.11
CA THR A 77 1.94 4.74 -3.77
C THR A 77 2.39 3.39 -3.24
N GLY A 78 1.78 2.32 -3.74
CA GLY A 78 2.02 0.97 -3.22
C GLY A 78 1.32 0.68 -1.88
N VAL A 79 0.58 1.61 -1.31
CA VAL A 79 -0.16 1.42 -0.05
C VAL A 79 -1.65 1.38 -0.32
N PRO A 80 -2.30 0.21 -0.11
CA PRO A 80 -3.73 0.05 -0.40
C PRO A 80 -4.62 1.00 0.38
N PHE A 81 -5.56 1.63 -0.33
CA PHE A 81 -6.63 2.46 0.24
C PHE A 81 -6.16 3.69 1.02
N GLU A 82 -4.88 4.07 0.90
CA GLU A 82 -4.35 5.29 1.51
C GLU A 82 -4.30 6.45 0.52
N ASP A 83 -4.61 7.63 1.02
CA ASP A 83 -4.50 8.87 0.27
C ASP A 83 -3.04 9.35 0.25
N ALA A 84 -2.58 9.82 -0.90
CA ALA A 84 -1.19 10.27 -1.04
C ALA A 84 -0.84 11.46 -0.14
N ALA A 85 -1.78 12.40 0.06
CA ALA A 85 -1.56 13.52 0.96
C ALA A 85 -1.44 13.07 2.42
N GLU A 86 -2.29 12.12 2.82
CA GLU A 86 -2.25 11.56 4.17
C GLU A 86 -0.94 10.80 4.40
N LEU A 87 -0.49 10.01 3.41
CA LEU A 87 0.79 9.32 3.48
C LEU A 87 1.95 10.30 3.60
N GLN A 88 1.93 11.40 2.85
CA GLN A 88 2.95 12.44 2.94
C GLN A 88 2.95 13.10 4.33
N ALA A 89 1.77 13.40 4.86
CA ALA A 89 1.64 13.99 6.18
C ALA A 89 2.15 13.04 7.29
N GLU A 90 1.87 11.76 7.18
CA GLU A 90 2.27 10.76 8.19
C GLU A 90 3.74 10.35 8.09
N THR A 91 4.28 10.23 6.89
CA THR A 91 5.63 9.73 6.67
C THR A 91 6.68 10.82 6.52
N GLY A 92 6.25 12.05 6.19
CA GLY A 92 7.15 13.16 5.85
C GLY A 92 7.81 13.01 4.47
N ILE A 93 7.40 12.02 3.67
CA ILE A 93 8.01 11.72 2.38
C ILE A 93 7.12 12.29 1.27
N ALA A 94 7.65 13.26 0.52
CA ALA A 94 6.96 13.82 -0.62
C ALA A 94 7.12 12.92 -1.85
N VAL A 95 6.01 12.69 -2.54
CA VAL A 95 6.03 11.99 -3.82
C VAL A 95 5.57 12.96 -4.90
N ALA A 96 6.48 13.29 -5.80
CA ALA A 96 6.20 14.18 -6.92
C ALA A 96 5.15 13.57 -7.85
N LYS A 97 4.28 14.40 -8.41
CA LYS A 97 3.26 14.05 -9.41
C LYS A 97 2.01 13.34 -8.89
N PHE A 98 1.75 13.31 -7.59
CA PHE A 98 0.46 12.81 -7.12
C PHE A 98 -0.62 13.88 -7.25
N GLN A 99 -1.61 13.57 -8.05
CA GLN A 99 -2.86 14.33 -8.01
C GLN A 99 -3.75 13.70 -6.94
N ILE A 100 -3.96 14.47 -5.91
CA ILE A 100 -4.81 14.08 -4.79
C ILE A 100 -6.26 14.34 -5.19
N LYS A 101 -7.03 13.27 -5.34
CA LYS A 101 -8.49 13.38 -5.38
C LYS A 101 -9.06 12.61 -4.19
N PRO A 102 -9.48 13.30 -3.13
CA PRO A 102 -9.98 12.66 -1.93
C PRO A 102 -11.44 12.26 -2.10
N SER A 103 -11.76 11.15 -2.73
CA SER A 103 -13.15 10.76 -2.86
C SER A 103 -13.51 9.45 -2.17
N SER A 104 -12.74 8.40 -2.34
CA SER A 104 -13.06 7.09 -1.74
C SER A 104 -12.37 6.87 -0.39
N THR A 105 -11.23 7.49 -0.17
CA THR A 105 -10.47 7.35 1.07
C THR A 105 -11.15 8.01 2.27
N ASN A 106 -11.93 9.08 2.06
CA ASN A 106 -12.66 9.76 3.15
C ASN A 106 -13.66 8.84 3.85
N PHE A 107 -14.36 8.00 3.09
CA PHE A 107 -15.28 7.02 3.67
C PHE A 107 -14.53 6.03 4.55
N LEU A 108 -13.43 5.49 4.07
CA LEU A 108 -12.64 4.51 4.79
C LEU A 108 -12.01 5.11 6.06
N TYR A 109 -11.52 6.34 5.99
CA TYR A 109 -11.01 7.03 7.18
C TYR A 109 -12.10 7.23 8.23
N GLY A 110 -13.34 7.53 7.80
CA GLY A 110 -14.48 7.58 8.70
C GLY A 110 -14.76 6.24 9.38
N VAL A 111 -14.67 5.14 8.64
CA VAL A 111 -14.81 3.78 9.18
C VAL A 111 -13.70 3.49 10.21
N MET A 112 -12.47 3.84 9.90
CA MET A 112 -11.32 3.65 10.80
C MET A 112 -11.52 4.43 12.11
N GLN A 113 -12.02 5.67 12.03
CA GLN A 113 -12.29 6.50 13.20
C GLN A 113 -13.37 5.86 14.09
N GLN A 114 -14.45 5.39 13.49
CA GLN A 114 -15.51 4.71 14.24
C GLN A 114 -15.08 3.38 14.82
N TYR A 115 -14.14 2.70 14.21
CA TYR A 115 -13.59 1.44 14.69
C TYR A 115 -12.71 1.62 15.94
N GLY A 116 -12.22 2.81 16.19
CA GLY A 116 -11.35 3.09 17.34
C GLY A 116 -10.04 3.77 16.97
N GLY A 117 -9.94 4.24 15.73
CA GLY A 117 -8.78 4.92 15.19
C GLY A 117 -7.97 4.07 14.23
N LYS A 118 -7.10 4.73 13.50
CA LYS A 118 -6.30 4.13 12.43
C LYS A 118 -5.36 3.04 12.96
N ARG A 119 -4.72 3.28 14.09
CA ARG A 119 -3.79 2.32 14.70
C ARG A 119 -4.49 1.03 15.10
N LYS A 120 -5.69 1.15 15.71
CA LYS A 120 -6.48 -0.02 16.08
C LYS A 120 -6.95 -0.78 14.86
N PHE A 121 -7.42 -0.06 13.83
CA PHE A 121 -7.87 -0.67 12.59
C PHE A 121 -6.76 -1.50 11.95
N TYR A 122 -5.57 -0.94 11.79
CA TYR A 122 -4.43 -1.66 11.19
C TYR A 122 -3.83 -2.74 12.09
N SER A 123 -4.11 -2.70 13.39
CA SER A 123 -3.77 -3.80 14.29
C SER A 123 -4.62 -5.06 14.00
N ASP A 124 -5.84 -4.87 13.52
CA ASP A 124 -6.81 -5.97 13.32
C ASP A 124 -6.99 -6.35 11.84
N PHE A 125 -6.66 -5.46 10.91
CA PHE A 125 -6.89 -5.65 9.48
C PHE A 125 -5.65 -5.36 8.63
N TYR A 126 -5.48 -6.17 7.59
CA TYR A 126 -4.53 -5.91 6.52
C TYR A 126 -5.29 -5.80 5.20
N MET A 127 -5.08 -4.71 4.48
CA MET A 127 -5.75 -4.46 3.21
C MET A 127 -4.80 -4.70 2.04
N SER A 128 -5.29 -5.42 1.05
CA SER A 128 -4.56 -5.68 -0.18
C SER A 128 -5.52 -5.82 -1.35
N PHE A 129 -5.00 -6.22 -2.49
CA PHE A 129 -5.77 -6.44 -3.71
C PHE A 129 -5.56 -7.85 -4.23
N ALA A 130 -6.59 -8.40 -4.89
CA ALA A 130 -6.48 -9.68 -5.58
C ALA A 130 -5.42 -9.58 -6.71
N CYS A 131 -5.40 -8.46 -7.43
CA CYS A 131 -4.32 -8.09 -8.33
C CYS A 131 -3.61 -6.86 -7.75
N PRO A 132 -2.44 -7.00 -7.10
CA PRO A 132 -1.79 -5.88 -6.43
C PRO A 132 -1.06 -4.91 -7.36
N LEU A 133 -1.04 -5.19 -8.65
CA LEU A 133 -0.45 -4.33 -9.67
C LEU A 133 -1.54 -3.69 -10.52
N GLY A 134 -1.31 -2.44 -10.96
CA GLY A 134 -2.27 -1.73 -11.79
C GLY A 134 -2.15 -2.08 -13.27
N LEU A 135 -3.21 -1.79 -14.01
CA LEU A 135 -3.23 -1.88 -15.48
C LEU A 135 -3.60 -0.52 -16.06
N SER A 136 -2.96 -0.15 -17.14
CA SER A 136 -3.31 1.06 -17.89
C SER A 136 -3.51 0.79 -19.38
#